data_89e3139cc2b1980ae5759a59e59c447d
#
_entry.id   89e3139cc2b1980ae5759a59e59c447d
#
_cell.length_a   1.000
_cell.length_b   1.000
_cell.length_c   1.000
_cell.angle_alpha   90.00
_cell.angle_beta   90.00
_cell.angle_gamma   90.00
#
_symmetry.space_group_name_H-M   'P 1'
#
loop_
_entity.id
_entity.type
_entity.pdbx_description
1 polymer ?
#
loop_
_entity_poly.entity_id
_entity_poly.type
_entity_poly.pdbx_seq_one_letter_code
_entity_poly.pdbx_strand_id
1 'polypeptide(L)'
;MNIEKDLVKDGIIVTEKIDTDIILKITKSISKKIVETFPNFGLNADNIFSKLFSLNMYKANMPEGMAEANYCYKNSSIYFNSHIANEDLEEFAIHECLHFLQEVKDENNNILKLGLSTYHNSKPIGTGLNEAAVQYISAKIIGIEPDFEKYYDINIFTPSPSYYPVECALLNELIYLV
;
A
#
# COMPACT_ATOMS: atom_id res chain seq x y z
N MET A 1 -11.09 -3.89 21.62
CA MET A 1 -11.58 -3.17 20.43
C MET A 1 -12.08 -4.20 19.45
N ASN A 2 -13.30 -4.11 18.92
CA ASN A 2 -13.83 -5.09 17.98
C ASN A 2 -13.64 -4.54 16.57
N ILE A 3 -12.57 -4.95 15.92
CA ILE A 3 -12.15 -4.48 14.59
C ILE A 3 -13.23 -4.71 13.53
N GLU A 4 -13.95 -5.85 13.61
CA GLU A 4 -15.06 -6.12 12.69
C GLU A 4 -16.18 -5.07 12.79
N LYS A 5 -16.48 -4.59 14.00
CA LYS A 5 -17.45 -3.50 14.18
C LYS A 5 -16.96 -2.15 13.62
N ASP A 6 -15.66 -1.90 13.69
CA ASP A 6 -15.07 -0.69 13.10
C ASP A 6 -15.12 -0.76 11.58
N LEU A 7 -14.75 -1.90 10.97
CA LEU A 7 -14.86 -2.13 9.53
C LEU A 7 -16.29 -1.94 9.00
N VAL A 8 -17.27 -2.51 9.71
CA VAL A 8 -18.69 -2.35 9.33
C VAL A 8 -19.16 -0.90 9.42
N LYS A 9 -18.66 -0.12 10.39
CA LYS A 9 -18.97 1.34 10.46
C LYS A 9 -18.38 2.09 9.26
N ASP A 10 -17.22 1.67 8.79
CA ASP A 10 -16.58 2.23 7.61
C ASP A 10 -17.19 1.67 6.30
N GLY A 11 -18.22 0.81 6.41
CA GLY A 11 -18.92 0.21 5.28
C GLY A 11 -18.22 -0.99 4.65
N ILE A 12 -17.13 -1.49 5.25
CA ILE A 12 -16.37 -2.63 4.76
C ILE A 12 -17.00 -3.91 5.31
N ILE A 13 -17.52 -4.75 4.43
CA ILE A 13 -18.16 -6.03 4.79
C ILE A 13 -17.33 -7.17 4.21
N VAL A 14 -16.61 -7.89 5.07
CA VAL A 14 -15.79 -9.04 4.68
C VAL A 14 -16.68 -10.14 4.11
N THR A 15 -16.33 -10.64 2.93
CA THR A 15 -17.07 -11.68 2.21
C THR A 15 -16.33 -13.01 2.22
N GLU A 16 -15.00 -12.98 2.12
CA GLU A 16 -14.18 -14.19 1.96
C GLU A 16 -12.78 -13.98 2.53
N LYS A 17 -12.19 -15.02 3.10
CA LYS A 17 -10.75 -15.06 3.39
C LYS A 17 -10.02 -15.63 2.19
N ILE A 18 -8.97 -14.96 1.72
CA ILE A 18 -8.17 -15.42 0.58
C ILE A 18 -7.36 -16.66 0.98
N ASP A 19 -7.31 -17.62 0.07
CA ASP A 19 -6.58 -18.88 0.27
C ASP A 19 -5.10 -18.67 0.54
N THR A 20 -4.54 -19.45 1.45
CA THR A 20 -3.13 -19.37 1.84
C THR A 20 -2.18 -19.58 0.65
N ASP A 21 -2.53 -20.42 -0.32
CA ASP A 21 -1.71 -20.65 -1.51
C ASP A 21 -1.66 -19.40 -2.42
N ILE A 22 -2.75 -18.64 -2.49
CA ILE A 22 -2.80 -17.37 -3.21
C ILE A 22 -1.94 -16.33 -2.48
N ILE A 23 -2.10 -16.21 -1.15
CA ILE A 23 -1.28 -15.30 -0.31
C ILE A 23 0.21 -15.64 -0.46
N LEU A 24 0.57 -16.92 -0.44
CA LEU A 24 1.94 -17.39 -0.63
C LEU A 24 2.52 -16.91 -1.97
N LYS A 25 1.76 -17.07 -3.06
CA LYS A 25 2.20 -16.64 -4.40
C LYS A 25 2.38 -15.13 -4.46
N ILE A 26 1.41 -14.36 -4.01
CA ILE A 26 1.43 -12.90 -4.00
C ILE A 26 2.64 -12.38 -3.20
N THR A 27 2.78 -12.82 -1.95
CA THR A 27 3.82 -12.32 -1.05
C THR A 27 5.22 -12.71 -1.52
N LYS A 28 5.39 -13.91 -2.10
CA LYS A 28 6.65 -14.35 -2.70
C LYS A 28 7.01 -13.54 -3.95
N SER A 29 6.03 -13.26 -4.81
CA SER A 29 6.21 -12.44 -6.00
C SER A 29 6.59 -11.00 -5.63
N ILE A 30 5.84 -10.38 -4.73
CA ILE A 30 6.09 -9.00 -4.27
C ILE A 30 7.48 -8.87 -3.64
N SER A 31 7.87 -9.79 -2.75
CA SER A 31 9.19 -9.74 -2.10
C SER A 31 10.33 -9.81 -3.10
N LYS A 32 10.21 -10.62 -4.14
CA LYS A 32 11.17 -10.72 -5.24
C LYS A 32 11.22 -9.43 -6.05
N LYS A 33 10.07 -8.90 -6.48
CA LYS A 33 9.96 -7.65 -7.24
C LYS A 33 10.57 -6.46 -6.49
N ILE A 34 10.35 -6.35 -5.18
CA ILE A 34 10.96 -5.29 -4.35
C ILE A 34 12.49 -5.34 -4.43
N VAL A 35 13.09 -6.51 -4.25
CA VAL A 35 14.56 -6.66 -4.29
C VAL A 35 15.11 -6.39 -5.68
N GLU A 36 14.45 -6.88 -6.73
CA GLU A 36 14.84 -6.65 -8.12
C GLU A 36 14.76 -5.17 -8.53
N THR A 37 13.74 -4.46 -8.04
CA THR A 37 13.56 -3.03 -8.31
C THR A 37 14.61 -2.17 -7.58
N PHE A 38 15.04 -2.60 -6.40
CA PHE A 38 15.96 -1.85 -5.53
C PHE A 38 17.23 -2.64 -5.17
N PRO A 39 18.07 -3.05 -6.15
CA PRO A 39 19.18 -3.98 -5.92
C PRO A 39 20.29 -3.40 -5.03
N ASN A 40 20.42 -2.07 -5.00
CA ASN A 40 21.50 -1.39 -4.26
C ASN A 40 21.21 -1.13 -2.78
N PHE A 41 20.02 -1.53 -2.31
CA PHE A 41 19.59 -1.26 -0.92
C PHE A 41 19.90 -2.41 0.06
N GLY A 42 20.53 -3.49 -0.40
CA GLY A 42 20.88 -4.63 0.46
C GLY A 42 19.65 -5.38 1.02
N LEU A 43 18.51 -5.28 0.34
CA LEU A 43 17.26 -5.92 0.75
C LEU A 43 17.37 -7.45 0.57
N ASN A 44 16.72 -8.20 1.48
CA ASN A 44 16.68 -9.65 1.43
C ASN A 44 15.23 -10.12 1.18
N ALA A 45 15.01 -10.85 0.09
CA ALA A 45 13.69 -11.29 -0.33
C ALA A 45 13.03 -12.24 0.68
N ASP A 46 13.79 -13.14 1.33
CA ASP A 46 13.26 -14.09 2.31
C ASP A 46 12.77 -13.38 3.59
N ASN A 47 13.49 -12.34 4.02
CA ASN A 47 13.07 -11.52 5.16
C ASN A 47 11.79 -10.73 4.84
N ILE A 48 11.71 -10.13 3.65
CA ILE A 48 10.52 -9.41 3.19
C ILE A 48 9.35 -10.40 3.07
N PHE A 49 9.57 -11.54 2.42
CA PHE A 49 8.56 -12.59 2.27
C PHE A 49 8.03 -13.04 3.63
N SER A 50 8.91 -13.38 4.58
CA SER A 50 8.51 -13.85 5.92
C SER A 50 7.64 -12.82 6.63
N LYS A 51 7.96 -11.52 6.48
CA LYS A 51 7.14 -10.43 7.03
C LYS A 51 5.79 -10.32 6.31
N LEU A 52 5.77 -10.28 4.98
CA LEU A 52 4.54 -10.16 4.19
C LEU A 52 3.60 -11.36 4.35
N PHE A 53 4.13 -12.57 4.47
CA PHE A 53 3.33 -13.79 4.64
C PHE A 53 2.59 -13.85 5.99
N SER A 54 2.94 -12.98 6.95
CA SER A 54 2.20 -12.83 8.20
C SER A 54 0.91 -12.02 8.07
N LEU A 55 0.68 -11.35 6.93
CA LEU A 55 -0.54 -10.60 6.66
C LEU A 55 -1.74 -11.53 6.47
N ASN A 56 -2.90 -11.10 6.97
CA ASN A 56 -4.16 -11.68 6.53
C ASN A 56 -4.69 -10.93 5.32
N MET A 57 -5.31 -11.65 4.40
CA MET A 57 -5.92 -11.07 3.20
C MET A 57 -7.36 -11.53 3.05
N TYR A 58 -8.25 -10.58 2.74
CA TYR A 58 -9.69 -10.81 2.66
C TYR A 58 -10.27 -10.11 1.43
N LYS A 59 -11.31 -10.70 0.85
CA LYS A 59 -12.24 -9.98 -0.02
C LYS A 59 -13.34 -9.34 0.81
N ALA A 60 -13.76 -8.15 0.41
CA ALA A 60 -14.79 -7.40 1.10
C ALA A 60 -15.63 -6.58 0.10
N ASN A 61 -16.89 -6.39 0.41
CA ASN A 61 -17.67 -5.35 -0.25
C ASN A 61 -17.26 -4.01 0.36
N MET A 62 -16.80 -3.10 -0.48
CA MET A 62 -16.34 -1.77 -0.08
C MET A 62 -17.31 -0.69 -0.59
N PRO A 63 -17.45 0.45 0.12
CA PRO A 63 -18.24 1.58 -0.35
C PRO A 63 -17.75 2.10 -1.70
N GLU A 64 -18.69 2.63 -2.49
CA GLU A 64 -18.35 3.32 -3.73
C GLU A 64 -17.41 4.51 -3.45
N GLY A 65 -16.37 4.65 -4.27
CA GLY A 65 -15.35 5.69 -4.13
C GLY A 65 -14.23 5.36 -3.13
N MET A 66 -14.27 4.21 -2.46
CA MET A 66 -13.13 3.70 -1.69
C MET A 66 -12.08 3.08 -2.65
N ALA A 67 -10.82 3.06 -2.22
CA ALA A 67 -9.77 2.38 -2.95
C ALA A 67 -10.04 0.88 -3.13
N GLU A 68 -9.51 0.27 -4.19
CA GLU A 68 -9.71 -1.14 -4.53
C GLU A 68 -9.09 -2.11 -3.51
N ALA A 69 -8.08 -1.66 -2.78
CA ALA A 69 -7.52 -2.36 -1.63
C ALA A 69 -7.30 -1.39 -0.47
N ASN A 70 -7.27 -1.92 0.75
CA ASN A 70 -7.04 -1.13 1.96
C ASN A 70 -6.30 -1.95 3.01
N TYR A 71 -5.20 -1.40 3.53
CA TYR A 71 -4.46 -1.98 4.63
C TYR A 71 -4.96 -1.47 5.98
N CYS A 72 -5.38 -2.40 6.83
CA CYS A 72 -5.77 -2.11 8.21
C CYS A 72 -4.63 -2.48 9.16
N TYR A 73 -3.92 -1.49 9.67
CA TYR A 73 -2.79 -1.67 10.60
C TYR A 73 -3.20 -2.26 11.95
N LYS A 74 -4.46 -2.11 12.36
CA LYS A 74 -4.97 -2.58 13.66
C LYS A 74 -4.96 -4.10 13.78
N ASN A 75 -5.09 -4.82 12.67
CA ASN A 75 -5.12 -6.28 12.63
C ASN A 75 -4.18 -6.89 11.58
N SER A 76 -3.29 -6.07 11.01
CA SER A 76 -2.33 -6.47 9.98
C SER A 76 -3.02 -7.24 8.84
N SER A 77 -4.07 -6.65 8.27
CA SER A 77 -4.88 -7.26 7.23
C SER A 77 -5.05 -6.35 6.02
N ILE A 78 -5.07 -6.94 4.83
CA ILE A 78 -5.42 -6.27 3.59
C ILE A 78 -6.82 -6.72 3.18
N TYR A 79 -7.67 -5.76 2.84
CA TYR A 79 -9.01 -5.96 2.32
C TYR A 79 -9.04 -5.53 0.87
N PHE A 80 -9.45 -6.43 -0.01
CA PHE A 80 -9.61 -6.19 -1.45
C PHE A 80 -11.09 -6.10 -1.80
N ASN A 81 -11.44 -5.22 -2.70
CA ASN A 81 -12.82 -5.16 -3.19
C ASN A 81 -13.21 -6.51 -3.80
N SER A 82 -14.40 -7.02 -3.47
CA SER A 82 -14.86 -8.37 -3.81
C SER A 82 -14.92 -8.65 -5.31
N HIS A 83 -15.03 -7.62 -6.16
CA HIS A 83 -15.06 -7.78 -7.62
C HIS A 83 -13.68 -8.03 -8.26
N ILE A 84 -12.58 -7.78 -7.53
CA ILE A 84 -11.23 -8.01 -8.06
C ILE A 84 -11.01 -9.51 -8.26
N ALA A 85 -10.56 -9.92 -9.44
CA ALA A 85 -10.21 -11.30 -9.70
C ALA A 85 -8.95 -11.73 -8.92
N ASN A 86 -8.79 -13.03 -8.61
CA ASN A 86 -7.67 -13.50 -7.82
C ASN A 86 -6.31 -13.30 -8.51
N GLU A 87 -6.28 -13.31 -9.83
CA GLU A 87 -5.13 -13.03 -10.67
C GLU A 87 -4.64 -11.58 -10.60
N ASP A 88 -5.54 -10.65 -10.29
CA ASP A 88 -5.24 -9.21 -10.26
C ASP A 88 -4.90 -8.71 -8.85
N LEU A 89 -5.09 -9.53 -7.81
CA LEU A 89 -4.86 -9.14 -6.41
C LEU A 89 -3.44 -8.62 -6.15
N GLU A 90 -2.43 -9.16 -6.83
CA GLU A 90 -1.03 -8.80 -6.61
C GLU A 90 -0.77 -7.32 -6.91
N GLU A 91 -1.36 -6.79 -7.98
CA GLU A 91 -1.18 -5.39 -8.38
C GLU A 91 -1.65 -4.44 -7.27
N PHE A 92 -2.83 -4.68 -6.72
CA PHE A 92 -3.38 -3.87 -5.62
C PHE A 92 -2.67 -4.15 -4.29
N ALA A 93 -2.17 -5.37 -4.09
CA ALA A 93 -1.47 -5.75 -2.87
C ALA A 93 -0.12 -5.04 -2.70
N ILE A 94 0.57 -4.66 -3.77
CA ILE A 94 1.91 -4.05 -3.70
C ILE A 94 1.87 -2.78 -2.86
N HIS A 95 0.91 -1.87 -3.12
CA HIS A 95 0.74 -0.63 -2.37
C HIS A 95 0.50 -0.90 -0.88
N GLU A 96 -0.43 -1.78 -0.55
CA GLU A 96 -0.81 -2.10 0.82
C GLU A 96 0.29 -2.85 1.58
N CYS A 97 1.03 -3.71 0.89
CA CYS A 97 2.21 -4.39 1.44
C CYS A 97 3.33 -3.40 1.79
N LEU A 98 3.52 -2.33 1.01
CA LEU A 98 4.49 -1.28 1.32
C LEU A 98 4.10 -0.52 2.59
N HIS A 99 2.82 -0.20 2.79
CA HIS A 99 2.36 0.37 4.06
C HIS A 99 2.70 -0.53 5.24
N PHE A 100 2.44 -1.84 5.15
CA PHE A 100 2.79 -2.78 6.19
C PHE A 100 4.29 -2.88 6.46
N LEU A 101 5.12 -2.88 5.42
CA LEU A 101 6.58 -2.95 5.55
C LEU A 101 7.17 -1.72 6.24
N GLN A 102 6.52 -0.57 6.12
CA GLN A 102 6.94 0.72 6.68
C GLN A 102 6.49 0.94 8.13
N GLU A 103 5.71 0.01 8.72
CA GLU A 103 5.24 0.16 10.09
C GLU A 103 6.38 0.13 11.11
N VAL A 104 6.36 1.12 12.01
CA VAL A 104 7.13 1.10 13.25
C VAL A 104 6.14 1.14 14.40
N LYS A 105 6.18 0.13 15.26
CA LYS A 105 5.31 -0.03 16.42
C LYS A 105 6.10 0.01 17.72
N ASP A 106 5.46 0.45 18.80
CA ASP A 106 6.00 0.35 20.16
C ASP A 106 5.80 -1.06 20.74
N GLU A 107 6.30 -1.26 21.98
CA GLU A 107 6.18 -2.51 22.72
C GLU A 107 4.71 -2.91 23.01
N ASN A 108 3.78 -1.97 22.96
CA ASN A 108 2.34 -2.17 23.14
C ASN A 108 1.58 -2.34 21.81
N ASN A 109 2.32 -2.49 20.69
CA ASN A 109 1.78 -2.61 19.36
C ASN A 109 1.02 -1.37 18.86
N ASN A 110 1.28 -0.19 19.42
CA ASN A 110 0.77 1.07 18.87
C ASN A 110 1.67 1.56 17.75
N ILE A 111 1.07 2.12 16.70
CA ILE A 111 1.83 2.71 15.60
C ILE A 111 2.50 4.00 16.07
N LEU A 112 3.82 4.03 15.97
CA LEU A 112 4.64 5.22 16.17
C LEU A 112 4.85 5.98 14.86
N LYS A 113 5.03 5.23 13.76
CA LYS A 113 5.33 5.77 12.45
C LYS A 113 4.82 4.82 11.37
N LEU A 114 4.33 5.40 10.29
CA LEU A 114 3.97 4.68 9.06
C LEU A 114 4.66 5.39 7.88
N GLY A 115 5.80 4.85 7.45
CA GLY A 115 6.63 5.47 6.41
C GLY A 115 7.02 6.91 6.75
N LEU A 116 6.55 7.86 5.95
CA LEU A 116 6.79 9.30 6.14
C LEU A 116 5.75 9.97 7.06
N SER A 117 4.69 9.25 7.45
CA SER A 117 3.70 9.75 8.39
C SER A 117 4.13 9.52 9.85
N THR A 118 3.88 10.51 10.70
CA THR A 118 4.03 10.40 12.15
C THR A 118 2.70 10.61 12.84
N TYR A 119 2.56 10.12 14.07
CA TYR A 119 1.33 10.27 14.85
C TYR A 119 1.55 11.24 16.00
N HIS A 120 0.71 12.27 16.07
CA HIS A 120 0.68 13.19 17.22
C HIS A 120 -0.73 13.22 17.81
N ASN A 121 -0.86 12.86 19.10
CA ASN A 121 -2.17 12.73 19.75
C ASN A 121 -3.17 11.88 18.95
N SER A 122 -2.73 10.72 18.45
CA SER A 122 -3.48 9.78 17.61
C SER A 122 -3.96 10.35 16.27
N LYS A 123 -3.44 11.52 15.84
CA LYS A 123 -3.71 12.08 14.53
C LYS A 123 -2.49 11.90 13.62
N PRO A 124 -2.66 11.36 12.42
CA PRO A 124 -1.57 11.25 11.47
C PRO A 124 -1.19 12.62 10.89
N ILE A 125 0.11 12.86 10.73
CA ILE A 125 0.67 14.03 10.05
C ILE A 125 1.55 13.52 8.91
N GLY A 126 1.45 14.12 7.73
CA GLY A 126 2.23 13.74 6.56
C GLY A 126 1.63 12.58 5.75
N THR A 127 0.34 12.26 5.94
CA THR A 127 -0.33 11.16 5.23
C THR A 127 -0.23 11.30 3.72
N GLY A 128 -0.53 12.48 3.15
CA GLY A 128 -0.46 12.69 1.70
C GLY A 128 0.95 12.47 1.13
N LEU A 129 2.00 12.90 1.85
CA LEU A 129 3.38 12.64 1.45
C LEU A 129 3.71 11.14 1.55
N ASN A 130 3.19 10.44 2.54
CA ASN A 130 3.38 9.00 2.68
C ASN A 130 2.69 8.24 1.56
N GLU A 131 1.44 8.58 1.22
CA GLU A 131 0.70 7.99 0.10
C GLU A 131 1.47 8.19 -1.22
N ALA A 132 1.97 9.42 -1.47
CA ALA A 132 2.80 9.70 -2.63
C ALA A 132 4.06 8.83 -2.69
N ALA A 133 4.75 8.66 -1.55
CA ALA A 133 5.96 7.83 -1.48
C ALA A 133 5.66 6.35 -1.72
N VAL A 134 4.60 5.82 -1.12
CA VAL A 134 4.17 4.42 -1.32
C VAL A 134 3.76 4.22 -2.77
N GLN A 135 2.98 5.12 -3.35
CA GLN A 135 2.54 5.02 -4.73
C GLN A 135 3.70 5.15 -5.73
N TYR A 136 4.65 6.06 -5.49
CA TYR A 136 5.86 6.21 -6.29
C TYR A 136 6.68 4.91 -6.32
N ILE A 137 6.86 4.27 -5.16
CA ILE A 137 7.57 3.00 -5.04
C ILE A 137 6.77 1.86 -5.69
N SER A 138 5.46 1.82 -5.48
CA SER A 138 4.53 0.87 -6.12
C SER A 138 4.62 0.93 -7.64
N ALA A 139 4.52 2.12 -8.21
CA ALA A 139 4.60 2.35 -9.66
C ALA A 139 5.92 1.79 -10.24
N LYS A 140 7.04 2.00 -9.54
CA LYS A 140 8.34 1.42 -9.95
C LYS A 140 8.36 -0.10 -9.88
N ILE A 141 7.76 -0.71 -8.86
CA ILE A 141 7.72 -2.17 -8.69
C ILE A 141 6.83 -2.82 -9.75
N ILE A 142 5.72 -2.17 -10.09
CA ILE A 142 4.78 -2.64 -11.12
C ILE A 142 5.34 -2.41 -12.53
N GLY A 143 6.21 -1.42 -12.70
CA GLY A 143 6.78 -1.01 -14.01
C GLY A 143 5.85 -0.06 -14.76
N ILE A 144 5.15 0.82 -14.02
CA ILE A 144 4.33 1.87 -14.65
C ILE A 144 5.26 2.89 -15.29
N GLU A 145 5.02 3.19 -16.56
CA GLU A 145 5.76 4.24 -17.27
C GLU A 145 5.23 5.62 -16.87
N PRO A 146 6.13 6.58 -16.57
CA PRO A 146 5.74 7.95 -16.32
C PRO A 146 5.08 8.59 -17.55
N ASP A 147 4.08 9.42 -17.31
CA ASP A 147 3.36 10.12 -18.38
C ASP A 147 2.87 11.49 -17.91
N PHE A 148 2.26 12.26 -18.83
CA PHE A 148 1.63 13.53 -18.52
C PHE A 148 0.17 13.36 -18.15
N GLU A 149 -0.21 13.94 -17.00
CA GLU A 149 -1.59 14.06 -16.57
C GLU A 149 -2.04 15.52 -16.55
N LYS A 150 -3.29 15.76 -16.94
CA LYS A 150 -3.86 17.09 -16.93
C LYS A 150 -4.57 17.38 -15.61
N TYR A 151 -4.09 18.41 -14.90
CA TYR A 151 -4.67 18.87 -13.65
C TYR A 151 -4.93 20.38 -13.73
N TYR A 152 -6.21 20.80 -13.68
CA TYR A 152 -6.62 22.20 -13.82
C TYR A 152 -5.95 22.95 -14.99
N ASP A 153 -6.00 22.40 -16.19
CA ASP A 153 -5.36 22.94 -17.42
C ASP A 153 -3.81 23.00 -17.40
N ILE A 154 -3.17 22.47 -16.39
CA ILE A 154 -1.71 22.29 -16.32
C ILE A 154 -1.38 20.84 -16.63
N ASN A 155 -0.45 20.60 -17.56
CA ASN A 155 0.11 19.27 -17.77
C ASN A 155 1.25 19.06 -16.76
N ILE A 156 1.11 18.03 -15.94
CA ILE A 156 2.12 17.60 -14.98
C ILE A 156 2.72 16.27 -15.44
N PHE A 157 4.05 16.18 -15.40
CA PHE A 157 4.74 14.90 -15.61
C PHE A 157 4.79 14.15 -14.29
N THR A 158 4.30 12.92 -14.27
CA THR A 158 4.18 12.14 -13.04
C THR A 158 4.62 10.69 -13.22
N PRO A 159 5.31 10.10 -12.24
CA PRO A 159 5.66 8.68 -12.24
C PRO A 159 4.47 7.76 -11.98
N SER A 160 3.31 8.28 -11.61
CA SER A 160 2.08 7.50 -11.37
C SER A 160 0.86 8.23 -11.94
N PRO A 161 0.55 8.06 -13.23
CA PRO A 161 -0.57 8.75 -13.88
C PRO A 161 -1.94 8.38 -13.30
N SER A 162 -2.13 7.11 -12.92
CA SER A 162 -3.45 6.59 -12.51
C SER A 162 -3.82 6.89 -11.06
N TYR A 163 -2.82 7.00 -10.16
CA TYR A 163 -3.06 7.15 -8.71
C TYR A 163 -2.14 8.21 -8.12
N TYR A 164 -2.70 9.15 -7.38
CA TYR A 164 -1.98 10.25 -6.73
C TYR A 164 -1.03 11.02 -7.68
N PRO A 165 -1.46 11.39 -8.91
CA PRO A 165 -0.56 11.90 -9.93
C PRO A 165 0.12 13.21 -9.51
N VAL A 166 -0.59 14.12 -8.85
CA VAL A 166 -0.05 15.41 -8.39
C VAL A 166 0.94 15.20 -7.26
N GLU A 167 0.56 14.40 -6.26
CA GLU A 167 1.39 14.11 -5.10
C GLU A 167 2.68 13.38 -5.51
N CYS A 168 2.59 12.43 -6.45
CA CYS A 168 3.76 11.73 -6.98
C CYS A 168 4.66 12.65 -7.82
N ALA A 169 4.10 13.59 -8.59
CA ALA A 169 4.89 14.59 -9.31
C ALA A 169 5.64 15.50 -8.34
N LEU A 170 4.96 16.03 -7.31
CA LEU A 170 5.59 16.88 -6.29
C LEU A 170 6.68 16.12 -5.52
N LEU A 171 6.44 14.87 -5.17
CA LEU A 171 7.46 14.04 -4.51
C LEU A 171 8.68 13.83 -5.42
N ASN A 172 8.47 13.58 -6.71
CA ASN A 172 9.55 13.40 -7.68
C ASN A 172 10.44 14.66 -7.78
N GLU A 173 9.84 15.84 -7.77
CA GLU A 173 10.59 17.10 -7.71
C GLU A 173 11.39 17.24 -6.40
N LEU A 174 10.79 16.88 -5.26
CA LEU A 174 11.49 16.90 -3.96
C LEU A 174 12.68 15.95 -3.94
N ILE A 175 12.55 14.75 -4.50
CA ILE A 175 13.66 13.76 -4.60
C ILE A 175 14.79 14.32 -5.48
N TYR A 176 14.46 15.06 -6.55
CA TYR A 176 15.46 15.64 -7.44
C TYR A 176 16.27 16.76 -6.77
N LEU A 177 15.70 17.45 -5.78
CA LEU A 177 16.34 18.57 -5.08
C LEU A 177 17.27 18.16 -3.93
N VAL A 178 17.28 16.87 -3.53
CA VAL A 178 18.06 16.30 -2.41
C VAL A 178 19.25 15.51 -2.94
#